data_1d3d12b2e5555fe7d2634a8062bfc107
#
_entry.id   1d3d12b2e5555fe7d2634a8062bfc107
#
_cell.length_a   1.000
_cell.length_b   1.000
_cell.length_c   1.000
_cell.angle_alpha   90.00
_cell.angle_beta   90.00
_cell.angle_gamma   90.00
#
_symmetry.space_group_name_H-M   'P 1'
#
loop_
_entity.id
_entity.type
_entity.pdbx_description
1 polymer ?
#
loop_
_entity_poly.entity_id
_entity_poly.type
_entity_poly.pdbx_seq_one_letter_code
_entity_poly.pdbx_strand_id
1 'polypeptide(L)'
;MSSRRRNKFTNPDAEKHFVDMACWLAMESQAEVKRMEERRRKRNEADAEKSGETILDLVVADHVIGMGGHKLVTFTRRKQSMQMPWHRLRVGSPVVVSSFPIKGPSESGVVSAKRKDSLQIAMNRWPESEAFRVDLAADEVTRQRQMRAITNTKDAKGRLGKLRDILMGLREPDFSPADFDLDLRTHLNEAQQRAVEFALSAEDIAIIHGPPGTGKTTTIVELIVQAVELGDTVFACAPSNTAVDNLLRKLVEMGQRVVRLGHPARVSEKLRSYSLDGMVESDENSEIAREMRREAEQLFRKADRWTRSKPSKDHRYELKKEAKQLLHSAKLLERQAIEAVLDQADVICATTTFNEDLIGDRQFDIAVIDEACQSTEPGCWVPLRFCHRVILAGDHMQLPPTVLSKEAADQGFAMSMMERQIELWGDKITRRLDVQYRMNRAIMDFSSEQFYDGELVADDSVKEHTLAELDDVQDDYFTQQIVSFIDSAGASWDEELEPEGLSKRNPQEARLVLHLIEQSVSYTHLTLPTIYSV
;
A
#
# COMPACT_ATOMS: atom_id res chain seq x y z
N MET A 1 11.04 46.41 -5.62
CA MET A 1 10.98 45.72 -4.34
C MET A 1 9.55 45.26 -4.08
N SER A 2 9.20 44.07 -4.55
CA SER A 2 7.86 43.52 -4.36
C SER A 2 7.88 42.67 -3.09
N SER A 3 7.20 43.12 -2.05
CA SER A 3 7.04 42.39 -0.80
C SER A 3 6.19 41.14 -1.07
N ARG A 4 6.80 39.99 -1.08
CA ARG A 4 6.10 38.69 -0.98
C ARG A 4 5.33 38.68 0.34
N ARG A 5 4.03 39.03 0.30
CA ARG A 5 3.12 38.78 1.41
C ARG A 5 3.07 37.27 1.64
N ARG A 6 3.80 36.77 2.64
CA ARG A 6 3.59 35.41 3.19
C ARG A 6 2.13 35.37 3.66
N ASN A 7 1.29 34.52 3.06
CA ASN A 7 0.02 34.16 3.67
C ASN A 7 0.37 33.44 4.97
N LYS A 8 0.27 34.15 6.10
CA LYS A 8 0.41 33.52 7.41
C LYS A 8 -0.88 32.77 7.70
N PHE A 9 -0.77 31.56 8.26
CA PHE A 9 -1.88 30.92 8.94
C PHE A 9 -2.47 31.91 9.93
N THR A 10 -3.79 32.03 9.96
CA THR A 10 -4.47 32.88 10.92
C THR A 10 -4.56 32.24 12.30
N ASN A 11 -4.35 30.90 12.36
CA ASN A 11 -4.34 30.13 13.61
C ASN A 11 -2.93 29.53 13.86
N PRO A 12 -2.24 29.98 14.95
CA PRO A 12 -0.92 29.45 15.31
C PRO A 12 -0.89 27.94 15.56
N ASP A 13 -2.00 27.36 16.03
CA ASP A 13 -2.08 25.94 16.34
C ASP A 13 -2.06 25.08 15.07
N ALA A 14 -2.72 25.54 14.01
CA ALA A 14 -2.67 24.86 12.70
C ALA A 14 -1.26 24.90 12.08
N GLU A 15 -0.55 26.04 12.19
CA GLU A 15 0.84 26.12 11.73
C GLU A 15 1.74 25.17 12.53
N LYS A 16 1.56 25.15 13.84
CA LYS A 16 2.28 24.25 14.74
C LYS A 16 2.06 22.78 14.37
N HIS A 17 0.81 22.37 14.09
CA HIS A 17 0.49 20.98 13.72
C HIS A 17 1.28 20.51 12.48
N PHE A 18 1.42 21.36 11.44
CA PHE A 18 2.25 21.02 10.27
C PHE A 18 3.75 20.93 10.62
N VAL A 19 4.23 21.73 11.56
CA VAL A 19 5.61 21.63 12.06
C VAL A 19 5.79 20.35 12.86
N ASP A 20 4.86 20.02 13.73
CA ASP A 20 4.87 18.82 14.55
C ASP A 20 4.85 17.55 13.67
N MET A 21 3.98 17.47 12.65
CA MET A 21 3.98 16.36 11.68
C MET A 21 5.35 16.18 11.00
N ALA A 22 6.01 17.24 10.62
CA ALA A 22 7.34 17.17 10.02
C ALA A 22 8.39 16.65 11.02
N CYS A 23 8.31 17.07 12.28
CA CYS A 23 9.16 16.58 13.36
C CYS A 23 8.90 15.08 13.64
N TRP A 24 7.65 14.66 13.73
CA TRP A 24 7.28 13.26 13.96
C TRP A 24 7.75 12.35 12.84
N LEU A 25 7.62 12.78 11.58
CA LEU A 25 8.20 12.04 10.43
C LEU A 25 9.73 11.90 10.53
N ALA A 26 10.41 12.91 11.02
CA ALA A 26 11.86 12.84 11.23
C ALA A 26 12.22 11.87 12.36
N MET A 27 11.47 11.89 13.48
CA MET A 27 11.63 10.95 14.59
C MET A 27 11.39 9.50 14.16
N GLU A 28 10.31 9.26 13.40
CA GLU A 28 9.98 7.93 12.86
C GLU A 28 11.11 7.39 11.97
N SER A 29 11.64 8.24 11.09
CA SER A 29 12.78 7.89 10.26
C SER A 29 14.02 7.52 11.07
N GLN A 30 14.35 8.33 12.10
CA GLN A 30 15.49 8.05 12.96
C GLN A 30 15.30 6.74 13.72
N ALA A 31 14.07 6.47 14.20
CA ALA A 31 13.75 5.21 14.88
C ALA A 31 13.92 4.00 13.94
N GLU A 32 13.49 4.11 12.68
CA GLU A 32 13.65 3.06 11.66
C GLU A 32 15.13 2.80 11.36
N VAL A 33 15.90 3.86 11.08
CA VAL A 33 17.35 3.77 10.82
C VAL A 33 18.08 3.17 12.02
N LYS A 34 17.79 3.65 13.24
CA LYS A 34 18.38 3.14 14.47
C LYS A 34 18.08 1.65 14.67
N ARG A 35 16.84 1.24 14.45
CA ARG A 35 16.41 -0.17 14.53
C ARG A 35 17.17 -1.04 13.53
N MET A 36 17.38 -0.56 12.30
CA MET A 36 18.18 -1.25 11.29
C MET A 36 19.65 -1.33 11.67
N GLU A 37 20.23 -0.23 12.16
CA GLU A 37 21.64 -0.22 12.61
C GLU A 37 21.89 -1.13 13.82
N GLU A 38 20.99 -1.12 14.81
CA GLU A 38 21.06 -2.02 15.96
C GLU A 38 21.01 -3.48 15.54
N ARG A 39 20.14 -3.82 14.58
CA ARG A 39 20.07 -5.16 13.99
C ARG A 39 21.34 -5.53 13.26
N ARG A 40 21.94 -4.59 12.50
CA ARG A 40 23.23 -4.80 11.81
C ARG A 40 24.39 -4.99 12.79
N ARG A 41 24.44 -4.23 13.89
CA ARG A 41 25.53 -4.30 14.89
C ARG A 41 25.46 -5.56 15.76
N LYS A 42 24.27 -6.04 16.09
CA LYS A 42 24.07 -7.20 16.96
C LYS A 42 24.27 -8.55 16.26
N ARG A 43 24.44 -8.58 14.94
CA ARG A 43 24.49 -9.79 14.13
C ARG A 43 25.81 -9.85 13.37
N ASN A 44 26.52 -10.98 13.48
CA ASN A 44 27.56 -11.31 12.52
C ASN A 44 26.92 -11.55 11.13
N GLU A 45 27.73 -11.68 10.07
CA GLU A 45 27.23 -11.83 8.69
C GLU A 45 26.28 -13.04 8.53
N ALA A 46 26.60 -14.15 9.20
CA ALA A 46 25.76 -15.36 9.15
C ALA A 46 24.40 -15.16 9.87
N ASP A 47 24.40 -14.45 10.99
CA ASP A 47 23.16 -14.16 11.72
C ASP A 47 22.31 -13.08 11.02
N ALA A 48 22.94 -12.17 10.28
CA ALA A 48 22.24 -11.21 9.44
C ALA A 48 21.47 -11.93 8.31
N GLU A 49 22.06 -12.93 7.67
CA GLU A 49 21.40 -13.73 6.66
C GLU A 49 20.28 -14.61 7.26
N LYS A 50 20.51 -15.26 8.41
CA LYS A 50 19.48 -16.03 9.13
C LYS A 50 18.25 -15.19 9.50
N SER A 51 18.42 -13.89 9.75
CA SER A 51 17.28 -13.00 10.02
C SER A 51 16.36 -12.79 8.84
N GLY A 52 16.82 -13.14 7.63
CA GLY A 52 16.10 -12.94 6.40
C GLY A 52 16.04 -11.48 5.91
N GLU A 53 16.71 -10.54 6.58
CA GLU A 53 16.76 -9.12 6.19
C GLU A 53 17.96 -8.82 5.26
N THR A 54 18.88 -9.77 5.16
CA THR A 54 20.10 -9.67 4.36
C THR A 54 20.28 -10.94 3.53
N ILE A 55 20.79 -10.79 2.31
CA ILE A 55 21.28 -11.91 1.48
C ILE A 55 22.71 -11.60 1.09
N LEU A 56 23.60 -12.56 1.31
CA LEU A 56 25.05 -12.42 1.08
C LEU A 56 25.49 -13.17 -0.19
N ASP A 57 26.68 -12.88 -0.67
CA ASP A 57 27.40 -13.57 -1.76
C ASP A 57 26.53 -13.80 -3.00
N LEU A 58 25.86 -12.75 -3.44
CA LEU A 58 25.08 -12.74 -4.67
C LEU A 58 25.96 -12.34 -5.86
N VAL A 59 25.63 -12.83 -7.04
CA VAL A 59 26.23 -12.45 -8.32
C VAL A 59 25.14 -12.01 -9.29
N VAL A 60 25.49 -11.12 -10.23
CA VAL A 60 24.58 -10.74 -11.30
C VAL A 60 24.47 -11.90 -12.30
N ALA A 61 23.26 -12.42 -12.47
CA ALA A 61 22.95 -13.46 -13.44
C ALA A 61 22.46 -12.88 -14.77
N ASP A 62 21.65 -11.81 -14.70
CA ASP A 62 21.07 -11.16 -15.87
C ASP A 62 20.76 -9.70 -15.57
N HIS A 63 20.63 -8.89 -16.61
CA HIS A 63 20.26 -7.49 -16.47
C HIS A 63 19.51 -6.99 -17.72
N VAL A 64 18.43 -6.23 -17.49
CA VAL A 64 17.58 -5.68 -18.54
C VAL A 64 17.25 -4.22 -18.20
N ILE A 65 17.05 -3.39 -19.22
CA ILE A 65 16.50 -2.04 -19.02
C ILE A 65 14.98 -2.15 -19.02
N GLY A 66 14.37 -1.90 -17.85
CA GLY A 66 12.92 -1.85 -17.68
C GLY A 66 12.30 -0.54 -18.13
N MET A 67 10.97 -0.44 -18.02
CA MET A 67 10.23 0.79 -18.30
C MET A 67 10.73 1.96 -17.44
N GLY A 68 10.63 3.19 -17.95
CA GLY A 68 11.18 4.37 -17.28
C GLY A 68 12.72 4.45 -17.24
N GLY A 69 13.45 3.51 -17.88
CA GLY A 69 14.92 3.48 -17.90
C GLY A 69 15.56 2.91 -16.62
N HIS A 70 14.77 2.31 -15.73
CA HIS A 70 15.28 1.59 -14.57
C HIS A 70 16.04 0.33 -14.99
N LYS A 71 17.10 0.03 -14.28
CA LYS A 71 17.94 -1.15 -14.53
C LYS A 71 17.43 -2.29 -13.68
N LEU A 72 16.88 -3.31 -14.30
CA LEU A 72 16.44 -4.53 -13.64
C LEU A 72 17.62 -5.51 -13.60
N VAL A 73 18.17 -5.72 -12.42
CA VAL A 73 19.31 -6.60 -12.19
C VAL A 73 18.84 -7.86 -11.48
N THR A 74 19.08 -9.00 -12.09
CA THR A 74 18.75 -10.30 -11.50
C THR A 74 19.95 -10.85 -10.78
N PHE A 75 19.82 -11.04 -9.47
CA PHE A 75 20.83 -11.61 -8.60
C PHE A 75 20.53 -13.07 -8.30
N THR A 76 21.56 -13.91 -8.28
CA THR A 76 21.54 -15.31 -7.87
C THR A 76 22.67 -15.60 -6.89
N ARG A 77 22.62 -16.75 -6.22
CA ARG A 77 23.75 -17.22 -5.44
C ARG A 77 24.94 -17.52 -6.37
N ARG A 78 26.17 -17.25 -5.90
CA ARG A 78 27.40 -17.57 -6.66
C ARG A 78 27.46 -19.06 -7.06
N LYS A 79 27.02 -19.96 -6.19
CA LYS A 79 26.81 -21.37 -6.52
C LYS A 79 25.39 -21.57 -7.03
N GLN A 80 25.22 -21.63 -8.33
CA GLN A 80 23.90 -21.73 -9.00
C GLN A 80 23.06 -22.94 -8.59
N SER A 81 23.67 -23.97 -7.97
CA SER A 81 22.95 -25.13 -7.41
C SER A 81 22.29 -24.86 -6.06
N MET A 82 22.55 -23.73 -5.43
CA MET A 82 21.97 -23.35 -4.14
C MET A 82 20.76 -22.46 -4.36
N GLN A 83 19.64 -22.83 -3.74
CA GLN A 83 18.46 -21.96 -3.64
C GLN A 83 18.77 -20.70 -2.83
N MET A 84 18.00 -19.64 -3.04
CA MET A 84 18.05 -18.47 -2.17
C MET A 84 17.77 -18.91 -0.73
N PRO A 85 18.47 -18.37 0.27
CA PRO A 85 18.14 -18.60 1.67
C PRO A 85 16.73 -18.09 1.94
N TRP A 86 16.12 -18.55 3.02
CA TRP A 86 14.89 -17.92 3.48
C TRP A 86 15.14 -16.43 3.75
N HIS A 87 14.29 -15.54 3.23
CA HIS A 87 14.43 -14.11 3.42
C HIS A 87 13.07 -13.38 3.41
N ARG A 88 13.01 -12.29 4.16
CA ARG A 88 11.84 -11.42 4.32
C ARG A 88 11.68 -10.40 3.19
N LEU A 89 12.64 -10.29 2.28
CA LEU A 89 12.54 -9.39 1.14
C LEU A 89 11.35 -9.82 0.28
N ARG A 90 10.40 -8.92 0.16
CA ARG A 90 9.19 -9.09 -0.67
C ARG A 90 9.34 -8.22 -1.92
N VAL A 91 8.60 -8.58 -2.95
CA VAL A 91 8.51 -7.68 -4.11
C VAL A 91 7.98 -6.32 -3.66
N GLY A 92 8.68 -5.26 -4.11
CA GLY A 92 8.47 -3.90 -3.68
C GLY A 92 9.18 -3.50 -2.39
N SER A 93 9.91 -4.40 -1.73
CA SER A 93 10.77 -4.01 -0.60
C SER A 93 11.87 -3.06 -1.08
N PRO A 94 12.10 -1.92 -0.41
CA PRO A 94 13.27 -1.11 -0.63
C PRO A 94 14.50 -1.87 -0.14
N VAL A 95 15.57 -1.82 -0.90
CA VAL A 95 16.82 -2.53 -0.58
C VAL A 95 18.04 -1.66 -0.84
N VAL A 96 19.11 -1.98 -0.15
CA VAL A 96 20.45 -1.46 -0.43
C VAL A 96 21.31 -2.59 -0.96
N VAL A 97 21.89 -2.39 -2.13
CA VAL A 97 22.83 -3.31 -2.78
C VAL A 97 24.24 -2.79 -2.56
N SER A 98 25.09 -3.57 -1.92
CA SER A 98 26.48 -3.24 -1.62
C SER A 98 27.40 -4.31 -2.19
N SER A 99 28.67 -3.99 -2.41
CA SER A 99 29.69 -5.01 -2.70
C SER A 99 29.86 -5.97 -1.53
N PHE A 100 30.26 -7.21 -1.80
CA PHE A 100 30.57 -8.20 -0.77
C PHE A 100 31.99 -8.74 -0.96
N PRO A 101 32.90 -8.58 0.01
CA PRO A 101 32.81 -7.77 1.25
C PRO A 101 32.53 -6.29 0.97
N ILE A 102 31.94 -5.58 1.91
CA ILE A 102 31.56 -4.17 1.71
C ILE A 102 32.81 -3.33 1.42
N LYS A 103 32.90 -2.82 0.19
CA LYS A 103 33.96 -1.94 -0.27
C LYS A 103 33.35 -0.92 -1.24
N GLY A 104 33.32 0.34 -0.85
CA GLY A 104 32.80 1.41 -1.71
C GLY A 104 31.33 1.76 -1.50
N PRO A 105 30.76 2.55 -2.40
CA PRO A 105 29.38 3.03 -2.30
C PRO A 105 28.36 1.91 -2.45
N SER A 106 27.22 2.05 -1.78
CA SER A 106 26.06 1.21 -1.93
C SER A 106 25.02 1.89 -2.84
N GLU A 107 24.23 1.10 -3.54
CA GLU A 107 23.15 1.58 -4.41
C GLU A 107 21.80 1.20 -3.83
N SER A 108 20.85 2.13 -3.89
CA SER A 108 19.46 1.87 -3.50
C SER A 108 18.69 1.22 -4.64
N GLY A 109 17.78 0.31 -4.30
CA GLY A 109 16.93 -0.36 -5.25
C GLY A 109 15.61 -0.81 -4.64
N VAL A 110 14.74 -1.36 -5.47
CA VAL A 110 13.47 -1.96 -5.07
C VAL A 110 13.39 -3.37 -5.65
N VAL A 111 13.00 -4.34 -4.84
CA VAL A 111 12.80 -5.71 -5.32
C VAL A 111 11.68 -5.72 -6.36
N SER A 112 11.97 -6.11 -7.59
CA SER A 112 11.02 -6.15 -8.70
C SER A 112 10.43 -7.54 -8.93
N ALA A 113 11.21 -8.60 -8.68
CA ALA A 113 10.73 -9.97 -8.72
C ALA A 113 11.49 -10.86 -7.72
N LYS A 114 10.80 -11.90 -7.22
CA LYS A 114 11.35 -12.92 -6.33
C LYS A 114 11.03 -14.29 -6.88
N ARG A 115 12.05 -15.12 -7.05
CA ARG A 115 11.94 -16.54 -7.43
C ARG A 115 12.64 -17.40 -6.38
N LYS A 116 12.52 -18.72 -6.48
CA LYS A 116 13.19 -19.65 -5.56
C LYS A 116 14.71 -19.57 -5.58
N ASP A 117 15.27 -19.18 -6.71
CA ASP A 117 16.71 -19.17 -7.00
C ASP A 117 17.27 -17.78 -7.31
N SER A 118 16.41 -16.76 -7.45
CA SER A 118 16.82 -15.45 -7.91
C SER A 118 15.99 -14.31 -7.30
N LEU A 119 16.63 -13.14 -7.19
CA LEU A 119 16.03 -11.90 -6.76
C LEU A 119 16.32 -10.83 -7.81
N GLN A 120 15.27 -10.23 -8.38
CA GLN A 120 15.44 -9.12 -9.32
C GLN A 120 15.23 -7.79 -8.59
N ILE A 121 16.12 -6.84 -8.81
CA ILE A 121 16.10 -5.52 -8.17
C ILE A 121 16.12 -4.45 -9.26
N ALA A 122 15.18 -3.51 -9.18
CA ALA A 122 15.16 -2.29 -9.98
C ALA A 122 16.09 -1.25 -9.34
N MET A 123 17.06 -0.74 -10.09
CA MET A 123 18.11 0.17 -9.63
C MET A 123 18.29 1.32 -10.61
N ASN A 124 18.87 2.43 -10.16
CA ASN A 124 19.17 3.58 -11.03
C ASN A 124 20.52 3.43 -11.75
N ARG A 125 21.48 2.72 -11.16
CA ARG A 125 22.82 2.49 -11.70
C ARG A 125 23.11 0.99 -11.78
N TRP A 126 24.01 0.63 -12.71
CA TRP A 126 24.53 -0.73 -12.76
C TRP A 126 25.47 -0.94 -11.58
N PRO A 127 25.33 -2.05 -10.85
CA PRO A 127 26.26 -2.36 -9.77
C PRO A 127 27.61 -2.83 -10.35
N GLU A 128 28.70 -2.30 -9.81
CA GLU A 128 30.06 -2.63 -10.25
C GLU A 128 30.79 -3.43 -9.16
N SER A 129 30.58 -4.73 -9.11
CA SER A 129 31.30 -5.66 -8.22
C SER A 129 31.19 -7.10 -8.73
N GLU A 130 32.06 -7.99 -8.21
CA GLU A 130 31.99 -9.43 -8.49
C GLU A 130 31.03 -10.19 -7.58
N ALA A 131 30.77 -9.66 -6.41
CA ALA A 131 29.83 -10.20 -5.44
C ALA A 131 29.09 -9.08 -4.71
N PHE A 132 27.86 -9.37 -4.32
CA PHE A 132 26.94 -8.41 -3.75
C PHE A 132 26.30 -8.92 -2.46
N ARG A 133 26.01 -7.95 -1.63
CA ARG A 133 25.14 -8.07 -0.46
C ARG A 133 23.91 -7.22 -0.71
N VAL A 134 22.73 -7.77 -0.41
CA VAL A 134 21.44 -7.07 -0.47
C VAL A 134 20.85 -7.02 0.93
N ASP A 135 20.63 -5.81 1.43
CA ASP A 135 20.01 -5.54 2.73
C ASP A 135 18.64 -4.88 2.55
N LEU A 136 17.67 -5.22 3.41
CA LEU A 136 16.42 -4.46 3.52
C LEU A 136 16.75 -3.02 3.92
N ALA A 137 16.14 -2.05 3.25
CA ALA A 137 16.33 -0.62 3.49
C ALA A 137 15.09 0.04 4.10
N ALA A 138 15.29 1.19 4.76
CA ALA A 138 14.21 2.07 5.17
C ALA A 138 13.48 2.66 3.95
N ASP A 139 12.18 2.91 4.07
CA ASP A 139 11.41 3.49 2.95
C ASP A 139 11.54 5.03 2.92
N GLU A 140 12.73 5.48 2.60
CA GLU A 140 13.07 6.89 2.46
C GLU A 140 12.20 7.60 1.39
N VAL A 141 11.82 6.89 0.32
CA VAL A 141 11.03 7.46 -0.78
C VAL A 141 9.62 7.81 -0.29
N THR A 142 8.99 6.92 0.44
CA THR A 142 7.68 7.18 1.08
C THR A 142 7.76 8.39 2.00
N ARG A 143 8.78 8.48 2.84
CA ARG A 143 8.98 9.59 3.76
C ARG A 143 9.18 10.93 3.02
N GLN A 144 9.98 10.95 1.97
CA GLN A 144 10.19 12.16 1.17
C GLN A 144 8.90 12.64 0.50
N ARG A 145 8.03 11.72 0.04
CA ARG A 145 6.71 12.06 -0.49
C ARG A 145 5.81 12.68 0.57
N GLN A 146 5.75 12.07 1.74
CA GLN A 146 4.97 12.60 2.87
C GLN A 146 5.48 13.98 3.31
N MET A 147 6.80 14.16 3.44
CA MET A 147 7.39 15.45 3.79
C MET A 147 7.09 16.53 2.74
N ARG A 148 7.18 16.18 1.44
CA ARG A 148 6.80 17.07 0.34
C ARG A 148 5.31 17.44 0.42
N ALA A 149 4.44 16.48 0.69
CA ALA A 149 3.01 16.73 0.85
C ALA A 149 2.72 17.70 1.99
N ILE A 150 3.28 17.50 3.18
CA ILE A 150 3.16 18.42 4.32
C ILE A 150 3.63 19.83 3.94
N THR A 151 4.84 19.93 3.37
CA THR A 151 5.44 21.24 3.03
C THR A 151 4.60 21.99 2.00
N ASN A 152 4.14 21.31 0.96
CA ASN A 152 3.33 21.92 -0.09
C ASN A 152 1.93 22.30 0.43
N THR A 153 1.33 21.48 1.28
CA THR A 153 0.00 21.75 1.83
C THR A 153 0.03 22.88 2.83
N LYS A 154 1.06 22.99 3.66
CA LYS A 154 1.22 24.07 4.63
C LYS A 154 1.03 25.45 4.00
N ASP A 155 1.65 25.68 2.84
CA ASP A 155 1.63 26.99 2.16
C ASP A 155 0.63 27.03 0.98
N ALA A 156 -0.24 26.00 0.85
CA ALA A 156 -1.17 25.88 -0.26
C ALA A 156 -2.19 27.01 -0.32
N LYS A 157 -2.59 27.36 -1.55
CA LYS A 157 -3.65 28.31 -1.88
C LYS A 157 -4.71 27.62 -2.74
N GLY A 158 -5.81 28.34 -3.01
CA GLY A 158 -6.90 27.80 -3.83
C GLY A 158 -7.59 26.63 -3.15
N ARG A 159 -7.96 25.60 -3.91
CA ARG A 159 -8.73 24.46 -3.41
C ARG A 159 -8.01 23.69 -2.29
N LEU A 160 -6.75 23.33 -2.47
CA LEU A 160 -5.97 22.62 -1.45
C LEU A 160 -5.84 23.46 -0.15
N GLY A 161 -5.72 24.79 -0.28
CA GLY A 161 -5.70 25.70 0.87
C GLY A 161 -7.04 25.71 1.60
N LYS A 162 -8.19 25.72 0.87
CA LYS A 162 -9.54 25.60 1.46
C LYS A 162 -9.67 24.28 2.21
N LEU A 163 -9.32 23.17 1.58
CA LEU A 163 -9.41 21.83 2.17
C LEU A 163 -8.51 21.72 3.42
N ARG A 164 -7.27 22.24 3.37
CA ARG A 164 -6.39 22.31 4.53
C ARG A 164 -7.05 23.07 5.68
N ASP A 165 -7.63 24.25 5.42
CA ASP A 165 -8.23 25.09 6.46
C ASP A 165 -9.43 24.40 7.12
N ILE A 166 -10.22 23.65 6.34
CA ILE A 166 -11.32 22.83 6.86
C ILE A 166 -10.79 21.68 7.73
N LEU A 167 -9.79 20.92 7.22
CA LEU A 167 -9.19 19.81 7.96
C LEU A 167 -8.43 20.27 9.22
N MET A 168 -8.05 21.56 9.30
CA MET A 168 -7.46 22.17 10.48
C MET A 168 -8.50 22.88 11.39
N GLY A 169 -9.79 22.76 11.11
CA GLY A 169 -10.85 23.39 11.93
C GLY A 169 -10.95 24.89 11.79
N LEU A 170 -10.30 25.50 10.81
CA LEU A 170 -10.33 26.95 10.57
C LEU A 170 -11.55 27.41 9.76
N ARG A 171 -12.20 26.46 9.12
CA ARG A 171 -13.38 26.69 8.30
C ARG A 171 -14.31 25.48 8.41
N GLU A 172 -15.61 25.71 8.41
CA GLU A 172 -16.60 24.65 8.40
C GLU A 172 -16.68 23.97 7.04
N PRO A 173 -16.89 22.63 7.01
CA PRO A 173 -17.15 21.90 5.78
C PRO A 173 -18.55 22.23 5.23
N ASP A 174 -18.62 22.31 3.91
CA ASP A 174 -19.85 22.58 3.18
C ASP A 174 -20.47 21.27 2.62
N PHE A 175 -21.81 21.25 2.49
CA PHE A 175 -22.58 20.15 1.89
C PHE A 175 -23.62 20.73 0.93
N SER A 176 -23.76 20.12 -0.25
CA SER A 176 -24.84 20.42 -1.18
C SER A 176 -26.13 19.70 -0.77
N PRO A 177 -27.32 20.21 -1.14
CA PRO A 177 -28.56 19.46 -0.94
C PRO A 177 -28.48 18.10 -1.63
N ALA A 178 -28.75 17.02 -0.90
CA ALA A 178 -28.81 15.68 -1.43
C ALA A 178 -30.17 15.46 -2.09
N ASP A 179 -30.25 15.65 -3.41
CA ASP A 179 -31.40 15.27 -4.24
C ASP A 179 -30.87 14.44 -5.42
N PHE A 180 -30.26 13.27 -5.05
CA PHE A 180 -29.71 12.35 -6.01
C PHE A 180 -30.74 11.24 -6.31
N ASP A 181 -31.09 11.09 -7.58
CA ASP A 181 -31.79 9.90 -8.07
C ASP A 181 -30.74 8.81 -8.37
N LEU A 182 -30.36 8.05 -7.32
CA LEU A 182 -29.30 7.05 -7.41
C LEU A 182 -29.84 5.71 -7.91
N ASP A 183 -29.30 5.22 -9.02
CA ASP A 183 -29.52 3.85 -9.50
C ASP A 183 -28.46 2.91 -8.88
N LEU A 184 -28.74 2.46 -7.65
CA LEU A 184 -27.81 1.63 -6.89
C LEU A 184 -27.56 0.29 -7.58
N ARG A 185 -26.29 0.00 -7.89
CA ARG A 185 -25.83 -1.23 -8.54
C ARG A 185 -25.65 -2.38 -7.55
N THR A 186 -25.49 -2.04 -6.26
CA THR A 186 -25.29 -3.00 -5.17
C THR A 186 -26.48 -2.98 -4.23
N HIS A 187 -26.86 -4.16 -3.74
CA HIS A 187 -27.90 -4.24 -2.70
C HIS A 187 -27.35 -3.71 -1.36
N LEU A 188 -27.72 -2.50 -1.01
CA LEU A 188 -27.33 -1.81 0.21
C LEU A 188 -28.50 -1.74 1.20
N ASN A 189 -28.21 -1.84 2.50
CA ASN A 189 -29.16 -1.51 3.54
C ASN A 189 -29.36 0.02 3.65
N GLU A 190 -30.38 0.44 4.41
CA GLU A 190 -30.71 1.88 4.54
C GLU A 190 -29.56 2.72 5.11
N ALA A 191 -28.77 2.21 6.08
CA ALA A 191 -27.66 2.95 6.65
C ALA A 191 -26.52 3.14 5.62
N GLN A 192 -26.25 2.11 4.81
CA GLN A 192 -25.29 2.17 3.72
C GLN A 192 -25.74 3.14 2.63
N GLN A 193 -27.02 3.11 2.23
CA GLN A 193 -27.59 4.05 1.25
C GLN A 193 -27.48 5.49 1.73
N ARG A 194 -27.91 5.79 2.95
CA ARG A 194 -27.76 7.11 3.57
C ARG A 194 -26.30 7.56 3.64
N ALA A 195 -25.35 6.64 3.88
CA ALA A 195 -23.93 6.97 3.91
C ALA A 195 -23.40 7.33 2.51
N VAL A 196 -23.86 6.66 1.44
CA VAL A 196 -23.52 6.98 0.04
C VAL A 196 -24.06 8.36 -0.33
N GLU A 197 -25.36 8.61 -0.11
CA GLU A 197 -26.01 9.90 -0.39
C GLU A 197 -25.33 11.05 0.34
N PHE A 198 -25.05 10.86 1.63
CA PHE A 198 -24.34 11.84 2.46
C PHE A 198 -22.94 12.13 1.94
N ALA A 199 -22.17 11.10 1.58
CA ALA A 199 -20.83 11.26 1.07
C ALA A 199 -20.80 11.97 -0.30
N LEU A 200 -21.78 11.71 -1.17
CA LEU A 200 -21.95 12.41 -2.45
C LEU A 200 -22.31 13.89 -2.26
N SER A 201 -23.10 14.22 -1.22
CA SER A 201 -23.46 15.61 -0.92
C SER A 201 -22.31 16.45 -0.35
N ALA A 202 -21.20 15.84 0.09
CA ALA A 202 -20.08 16.55 0.66
C ALA A 202 -19.30 17.35 -0.39
N GLU A 203 -19.14 18.66 -0.17
CA GLU A 203 -18.33 19.53 -1.02
C GLU A 203 -16.84 19.49 -0.66
N ASP A 204 -16.51 19.07 0.56
CA ASP A 204 -15.17 19.16 1.11
C ASP A 204 -14.70 17.84 1.72
N ILE A 205 -15.43 17.35 2.74
CA ILE A 205 -15.09 16.10 3.44
C ILE A 205 -16.35 15.38 3.93
N ALA A 206 -16.34 14.04 3.80
CA ALA A 206 -17.23 13.15 4.55
C ALA A 206 -16.48 11.94 5.09
N ILE A 207 -17.04 11.31 6.12
CA ILE A 207 -16.49 10.10 6.74
C ILE A 207 -17.56 9.01 6.73
N ILE A 208 -17.19 7.84 6.21
CA ILE A 208 -17.95 6.59 6.36
C ILE A 208 -17.28 5.77 7.45
N HIS A 209 -17.86 5.79 8.65
CA HIS A 209 -17.40 5.00 9.78
C HIS A 209 -18.03 3.61 9.67
N GLY A 210 -17.22 2.61 9.37
CA GLY A 210 -17.66 1.22 9.17
C GLY A 210 -17.04 0.26 10.17
N PRO A 211 -17.74 -0.06 11.28
CA PRO A 211 -17.36 -1.14 12.19
C PRO A 211 -17.10 -2.48 11.49
N PRO A 212 -16.48 -3.46 12.17
CA PRO A 212 -16.17 -4.75 11.56
C PRO A 212 -17.40 -5.44 10.97
N GLY A 213 -17.32 -5.87 9.71
CA GLY A 213 -18.38 -6.64 9.07
C GLY A 213 -19.57 -5.84 8.51
N THR A 214 -19.59 -4.51 8.63
CA THR A 214 -20.71 -3.66 8.20
C THR A 214 -20.78 -3.38 6.70
N GLY A 215 -19.95 -4.04 5.88
CA GLY A 215 -19.98 -3.85 4.43
C GLY A 215 -19.31 -2.55 3.97
N LYS A 216 -18.44 -1.91 4.76
CA LYS A 216 -17.72 -0.67 4.44
C LYS A 216 -17.19 -0.65 3.00
N THR A 217 -16.43 -1.66 2.58
CA THR A 217 -15.87 -1.73 1.22
C THR A 217 -16.95 -1.80 0.15
N THR A 218 -18.09 -2.46 0.40
CA THR A 218 -19.23 -2.52 -0.53
C THR A 218 -19.86 -1.13 -0.67
N THR A 219 -20.06 -0.43 0.44
CA THR A 219 -20.58 0.94 0.48
C THR A 219 -19.66 1.92 -0.27
N ILE A 220 -18.33 1.79 -0.10
CA ILE A 220 -17.33 2.63 -0.79
C ILE A 220 -17.32 2.36 -2.30
N VAL A 221 -17.41 1.10 -2.70
CA VAL A 221 -17.45 0.73 -4.12
C VAL A 221 -18.69 1.32 -4.77
N GLU A 222 -19.86 1.19 -4.14
CA GLU A 222 -21.09 1.82 -4.62
C GLU A 222 -20.96 3.34 -4.70
N LEU A 223 -20.44 3.98 -3.66
CA LEU A 223 -20.16 5.42 -3.68
C LEU A 223 -19.30 5.83 -4.88
N ILE A 224 -18.24 5.08 -5.18
CA ILE A 224 -17.34 5.36 -6.31
C ILE A 224 -18.09 5.18 -7.64
N VAL A 225 -18.89 4.12 -7.77
CA VAL A 225 -19.70 3.87 -8.98
C VAL A 225 -20.66 5.02 -9.22
N GLN A 226 -21.41 5.43 -8.19
CA GLN A 226 -22.37 6.54 -8.30
C GLN A 226 -21.67 7.88 -8.58
N ALA A 227 -20.49 8.15 -7.99
CA ALA A 227 -19.71 9.33 -8.29
C ALA A 227 -19.26 9.37 -9.76
N VAL A 228 -18.80 8.25 -10.31
CA VAL A 228 -18.45 8.13 -11.74
C VAL A 228 -19.68 8.32 -12.64
N GLU A 229 -20.84 7.79 -12.29
CA GLU A 229 -22.08 7.98 -13.04
C GLU A 229 -22.55 9.46 -13.03
N LEU A 230 -22.25 10.19 -11.97
CA LEU A 230 -22.47 11.64 -11.88
C LEU A 230 -21.43 12.45 -12.66
N GLY A 231 -20.39 11.82 -13.20
CA GLY A 231 -19.35 12.43 -14.02
C GLY A 231 -18.07 12.83 -13.25
N ASP A 232 -17.95 12.44 -11.98
CA ASP A 232 -16.76 12.70 -11.17
C ASP A 232 -15.60 11.75 -11.55
N THR A 233 -14.40 12.27 -11.50
CA THR A 233 -13.17 11.49 -11.55
C THR A 233 -12.72 11.13 -10.14
N VAL A 234 -12.36 9.85 -9.93
CA VAL A 234 -12.12 9.34 -8.57
C VAL A 234 -10.68 8.85 -8.40
N PHE A 235 -10.03 9.30 -7.32
CA PHE A 235 -8.75 8.78 -6.86
C PHE A 235 -8.95 7.93 -5.60
N ALA A 236 -8.97 6.61 -5.77
CA ALA A 236 -9.23 5.64 -4.71
C ALA A 236 -7.92 5.14 -4.08
N CYS A 237 -7.73 5.39 -2.79
CA CYS A 237 -6.50 5.08 -2.07
C CYS A 237 -6.73 4.20 -0.84
N ALA A 238 -5.68 3.47 -0.45
CA ALA A 238 -5.63 2.79 0.85
C ALA A 238 -4.16 2.69 1.33
N PRO A 239 -3.90 2.49 2.63
CA PRO A 239 -2.54 2.38 3.16
C PRO A 239 -1.80 1.10 2.73
N SER A 240 -2.51 0.02 2.41
CA SER A 240 -1.92 -1.26 2.04
C SER A 240 -2.25 -1.68 0.60
N ASN A 241 -1.33 -2.42 -0.04
CA ASN A 241 -1.59 -2.99 -1.38
C ASN A 241 -2.78 -3.94 -1.38
N THR A 242 -2.97 -4.73 -0.32
CA THR A 242 -4.09 -5.67 -0.21
C THR A 242 -5.44 -4.94 -0.18
N ALA A 243 -5.55 -3.83 0.56
CA ALA A 243 -6.77 -3.04 0.60
C ALA A 243 -7.06 -2.40 -0.78
N VAL A 244 -6.03 -1.85 -1.45
CA VAL A 244 -6.19 -1.31 -2.81
C VAL A 244 -6.60 -2.40 -3.81
N ASP A 245 -6.00 -3.59 -3.74
CA ASP A 245 -6.33 -4.70 -4.64
C ASP A 245 -7.76 -5.22 -4.41
N ASN A 246 -8.24 -5.23 -3.16
CA ASN A 246 -9.64 -5.57 -2.85
C ASN A 246 -10.62 -4.55 -3.44
N LEU A 247 -10.29 -3.26 -3.33
CA LEU A 247 -11.10 -2.19 -3.91
C LEU A 247 -11.10 -2.27 -5.44
N LEU A 248 -9.91 -2.41 -6.05
CA LEU A 248 -9.73 -2.60 -7.49
C LEU A 248 -10.57 -3.76 -8.02
N ARG A 249 -10.48 -4.94 -7.38
CA ARG A 249 -11.24 -6.13 -7.80
C ARG A 249 -12.73 -5.86 -7.86
N LYS A 250 -13.30 -5.27 -6.81
CA LYS A 250 -14.74 -4.97 -6.76
C LYS A 250 -15.14 -3.93 -7.80
N LEU A 251 -14.35 -2.89 -8.01
CA LEU A 251 -14.63 -1.88 -9.04
C LEU A 251 -14.60 -2.46 -10.46
N VAL A 252 -13.67 -3.38 -10.74
CA VAL A 252 -13.61 -4.12 -12.00
C VAL A 252 -14.83 -5.03 -12.17
N GLU A 253 -15.26 -5.73 -11.12
CA GLU A 253 -16.48 -6.54 -11.11
C GLU A 253 -17.74 -5.69 -11.41
N MET A 254 -17.73 -4.40 -11.01
CA MET A 254 -18.79 -3.43 -11.31
C MET A 254 -18.66 -2.77 -12.69
N GLY A 255 -17.66 -3.18 -13.49
CA GLY A 255 -17.49 -2.71 -14.87
C GLY A 255 -16.83 -1.33 -15.01
N GLN A 256 -16.22 -0.78 -13.96
CA GLN A 256 -15.57 0.51 -14.00
C GLN A 256 -14.22 0.46 -14.76
N ARG A 257 -13.84 1.53 -15.44
CA ARG A 257 -12.53 1.69 -16.10
C ARG A 257 -11.50 2.12 -15.05
N VAL A 258 -10.81 1.14 -14.49
CA VAL A 258 -9.91 1.34 -13.35
C VAL A 258 -8.46 1.13 -13.74
N VAL A 259 -7.56 2.01 -13.27
CA VAL A 259 -6.12 1.87 -13.40
C VAL A 259 -5.47 1.78 -12.02
N ARG A 260 -4.63 0.76 -11.80
CA ARG A 260 -3.87 0.56 -10.56
C ARG A 260 -2.45 1.12 -10.69
N LEU A 261 -2.14 2.19 -9.93
CA LEU A 261 -0.78 2.71 -9.82
C LEU A 261 0.04 1.90 -8.83
N GLY A 262 1.23 1.55 -9.21
CA GLY A 262 2.20 0.84 -8.37
C GLY A 262 2.90 -0.27 -9.14
N HIS A 263 3.98 -0.78 -8.55
CA HIS A 263 4.79 -1.81 -9.22
C HIS A 263 3.94 -3.08 -9.44
N PRO A 264 3.90 -3.67 -10.67
CA PRO A 264 3.03 -4.82 -11.01
C PRO A 264 3.19 -6.02 -10.09
N ALA A 265 4.38 -6.20 -9.56
CA ALA A 265 4.67 -7.29 -8.66
C ALA A 265 4.07 -7.11 -7.24
N ARG A 266 3.62 -5.91 -6.88
CA ARG A 266 2.85 -5.65 -5.66
C ARG A 266 1.35 -5.86 -5.84
N VAL A 267 0.91 -6.03 -7.08
CA VAL A 267 -0.48 -6.27 -7.46
C VAL A 267 -0.70 -7.78 -7.55
N SER A 268 -1.83 -8.27 -7.07
CA SER A 268 -2.18 -9.69 -7.16
C SER A 268 -2.16 -10.16 -8.62
N GLU A 269 -1.78 -11.41 -8.86
CA GLU A 269 -1.56 -11.93 -10.22
C GLU A 269 -2.78 -11.74 -11.14
N LYS A 270 -3.98 -11.96 -10.59
CA LYS A 270 -5.25 -11.82 -11.32
C LYS A 270 -5.58 -10.38 -11.71
N LEU A 271 -4.99 -9.39 -11.05
CA LEU A 271 -5.27 -7.96 -11.25
C LEU A 271 -4.13 -7.23 -11.98
N ARG A 272 -3.07 -7.92 -12.37
CA ARG A 272 -1.91 -7.30 -13.06
C ARG A 272 -2.25 -6.63 -14.38
N SER A 273 -3.23 -7.16 -15.11
CA SER A 273 -3.73 -6.54 -16.34
C SER A 273 -4.35 -5.16 -16.14
N TYR A 274 -4.79 -4.83 -14.92
CA TYR A 274 -5.32 -3.53 -14.54
C TYR A 274 -4.26 -2.59 -13.92
N SER A 275 -3.01 -3.06 -13.77
CA SER A 275 -1.92 -2.18 -13.39
C SER A 275 -1.53 -1.28 -14.55
N LEU A 276 -1.09 -0.05 -14.25
CA LEU A 276 -0.62 0.89 -15.26
C LEU A 276 0.42 0.25 -16.19
N ASP A 277 1.42 -0.42 -15.62
CA ASP A 277 2.45 -1.10 -16.40
C ASP A 277 1.86 -2.20 -17.29
N GLY A 278 0.90 -3.01 -16.78
CA GLY A 278 0.24 -4.07 -17.56
C GLY A 278 -0.60 -3.53 -18.71
N MET A 279 -1.32 -2.42 -18.50
CA MET A 279 -2.11 -1.76 -19.55
C MET A 279 -1.21 -1.09 -20.59
N VAL A 280 -0.15 -0.41 -20.15
CA VAL A 280 0.83 0.23 -21.03
C VAL A 280 1.62 -0.81 -21.83
N GLU A 281 1.91 -1.99 -21.27
CA GLU A 281 2.58 -3.08 -21.99
C GLU A 281 1.80 -3.60 -23.20
N SER A 282 0.48 -3.50 -23.18
CA SER A 282 -0.41 -3.89 -24.28
C SER A 282 -0.68 -2.79 -25.29
N ASP A 283 -0.16 -1.58 -25.09
CA ASP A 283 -0.30 -0.44 -26.00
C ASP A 283 0.71 -0.51 -27.16
N GLU A 284 0.27 -0.16 -28.39
CA GLU A 284 1.11 -0.18 -29.61
C GLU A 284 2.35 0.70 -29.49
N ASN A 285 2.23 1.88 -28.88
CA ASN A 285 3.36 2.79 -28.67
C ASN A 285 4.43 2.18 -27.76
N SER A 286 4.01 1.35 -26.80
CA SER A 286 4.92 0.64 -25.90
C SER A 286 5.67 -0.49 -26.61
N GLU A 287 5.07 -1.13 -27.61
CA GLU A 287 5.75 -2.13 -28.44
C GLU A 287 6.85 -1.46 -29.26
N ILE A 288 6.54 -0.35 -29.94
CA ILE A 288 7.51 0.46 -30.68
C ILE A 288 8.64 0.96 -29.75
N ALA A 289 8.29 1.46 -28.58
CA ALA A 289 9.28 1.93 -27.60
C ALA A 289 10.23 0.80 -27.14
N ARG A 290 9.72 -0.43 -26.96
CA ARG A 290 10.54 -1.61 -26.65
C ARG A 290 11.51 -1.97 -27.77
N GLU A 291 11.07 -1.89 -29.03
CA GLU A 291 11.95 -2.11 -30.19
C GLU A 291 13.06 -1.08 -30.25
N MET A 292 12.71 0.21 -30.12
CA MET A 292 13.70 1.31 -30.08
C MET A 292 14.73 1.12 -28.96
N ARG A 293 14.32 0.64 -27.81
CA ARG A 293 15.25 0.33 -26.71
C ARG A 293 16.19 -0.81 -27.04
N ARG A 294 15.68 -1.89 -27.63
CA ARG A 294 16.51 -3.02 -28.07
C ARG A 294 17.55 -2.56 -29.10
N GLU A 295 17.14 -1.73 -30.03
CA GLU A 295 18.05 -1.17 -31.05
C GLU A 295 19.11 -0.26 -30.41
N ALA A 296 18.71 0.64 -29.51
CA ALA A 296 19.64 1.49 -28.76
C ALA A 296 20.67 0.65 -27.96
N GLU A 297 20.24 -0.44 -27.33
CA GLU A 297 21.12 -1.34 -26.61
C GLU A 297 22.13 -2.05 -27.53
N GLN A 298 21.68 -2.47 -28.72
CA GLN A 298 22.57 -3.02 -29.75
C GLN A 298 23.61 -2.00 -30.22
N LEU A 299 23.21 -0.73 -30.40
CA LEU A 299 24.13 0.35 -30.78
C LEU A 299 25.17 0.62 -29.69
N PHE A 300 24.74 0.64 -28.39
CA PHE A 300 25.70 0.75 -27.29
C PHE A 300 26.66 -0.43 -27.25
N ARG A 301 26.17 -1.66 -27.40
CA ARG A 301 27.03 -2.86 -27.45
C ARG A 301 28.00 -2.80 -28.64
N LYS A 302 27.57 -2.32 -29.82
CA LYS A 302 28.44 -2.09 -30.98
C LYS A 302 29.50 -1.03 -30.70
N ALA A 303 29.12 0.08 -30.05
CA ALA A 303 30.03 1.16 -29.70
C ALA A 303 31.11 0.76 -28.69
N ASP A 304 30.80 -0.18 -27.79
CA ASP A 304 31.72 -0.61 -26.72
C ASP A 304 32.43 -1.94 -27.04
N ARG A 305 32.05 -2.63 -28.16
CA ARG A 305 32.66 -3.91 -28.56
C ARG A 305 34.06 -3.69 -29.15
N TRP A 306 35.06 -4.35 -28.56
CA TRP A 306 36.41 -4.42 -29.09
C TRP A 306 36.48 -5.46 -30.21
N THR A 307 36.73 -5.01 -31.45
CA THR A 307 37.08 -5.87 -32.58
C THR A 307 38.57 -5.65 -32.91
N ARG A 308 39.13 -6.45 -33.82
CA ARG A 308 40.55 -6.42 -34.22
C ARG A 308 41.09 -5.01 -34.63
N SER A 309 40.21 -4.07 -34.98
CA SER A 309 40.51 -2.64 -35.14
C SER A 309 39.62 -1.82 -34.24
N LYS A 310 40.21 -0.88 -33.48
CA LYS A 310 39.48 0.04 -32.60
C LYS A 310 38.62 0.96 -33.44
N PRO A 311 37.27 1.01 -33.22
CA PRO A 311 36.43 1.97 -33.96
C PRO A 311 36.97 3.39 -33.75
N SER A 312 36.90 4.25 -34.80
CA SER A 312 37.29 5.65 -34.66
C SER A 312 36.48 6.32 -33.54
N LYS A 313 37.07 7.32 -32.89
CA LYS A 313 36.37 8.08 -31.85
C LYS A 313 35.05 8.69 -32.37
N ASP A 314 35.05 9.13 -33.58
CA ASP A 314 33.88 9.75 -34.25
C ASP A 314 32.76 8.74 -34.49
N HIS A 315 33.08 7.53 -34.97
CA HIS A 315 32.09 6.48 -35.20
C HIS A 315 31.45 5.99 -33.85
N ARG A 316 32.27 5.87 -32.80
CA ARG A 316 31.71 5.56 -31.47
C ARG A 316 30.81 6.66 -30.95
N TYR A 317 31.16 7.92 -31.20
CA TYR A 317 30.35 9.06 -30.79
C TYR A 317 29.02 9.08 -31.53
N GLU A 318 29.00 8.81 -32.83
CA GLU A 318 27.78 8.74 -33.67
C GLU A 318 26.85 7.63 -33.19
N LEU A 319 27.35 6.40 -32.98
CA LEU A 319 26.56 5.29 -32.47
C LEU A 319 25.96 5.59 -31.08
N LYS A 320 26.71 6.23 -30.19
CA LYS A 320 26.20 6.62 -28.87
C LYS A 320 25.18 7.76 -28.95
N LYS A 321 25.32 8.65 -29.90
CA LYS A 321 24.37 9.74 -30.17
C LYS A 321 23.04 9.17 -30.67
N GLU A 322 23.10 8.29 -31.65
CA GLU A 322 21.94 7.61 -32.22
C GLU A 322 21.19 6.76 -31.14
N ALA A 323 21.91 5.97 -30.36
CA ALA A 323 21.35 5.23 -29.26
C ALA A 323 20.63 6.12 -28.22
N LYS A 324 21.21 7.29 -27.90
CA LYS A 324 20.57 8.27 -27.01
C LYS A 324 19.31 8.87 -27.62
N GLN A 325 19.27 9.13 -28.93
CA GLN A 325 18.09 9.62 -29.62
C GLN A 325 16.97 8.59 -29.60
N LEU A 326 17.26 7.32 -29.89
CA LEU A 326 16.28 6.21 -29.79
C LEU A 326 15.73 6.07 -28.37
N LEU A 327 16.57 6.14 -27.34
CA LEU A 327 16.10 6.12 -25.95
C LEU A 327 15.21 7.31 -25.60
N HIS A 328 15.51 8.47 -26.13
CA HIS A 328 14.69 9.67 -25.93
C HIS A 328 13.31 9.52 -26.58
N SER A 329 13.27 9.04 -27.85
CA SER A 329 12.02 8.78 -28.57
C SER A 329 11.19 7.68 -27.89
N ALA A 330 11.83 6.58 -27.46
CA ALA A 330 11.16 5.51 -26.70
C ALA A 330 10.51 6.04 -25.42
N LYS A 331 11.22 6.92 -24.69
CA LYS A 331 10.69 7.54 -23.47
C LYS A 331 9.48 8.44 -23.73
N LEU A 332 9.46 9.15 -24.85
CA LEU A 332 8.32 9.96 -25.28
C LEU A 332 7.08 9.11 -25.58
N LEU A 333 7.26 8.03 -26.35
CA LEU A 333 6.17 7.10 -26.67
C LEU A 333 5.59 6.42 -25.42
N GLU A 334 6.45 5.98 -24.50
CA GLU A 334 5.99 5.41 -23.22
C GLU A 334 5.19 6.43 -22.40
N ARG A 335 5.65 7.67 -22.37
CA ARG A 335 4.91 8.73 -21.67
C ARG A 335 3.54 8.97 -22.29
N GLN A 336 3.45 8.99 -23.63
CA GLN A 336 2.17 9.12 -24.32
C GLN A 336 1.23 7.95 -24.03
N ALA A 337 1.74 6.71 -24.01
CA ALA A 337 0.96 5.55 -23.64
C ALA A 337 0.46 5.63 -22.18
N ILE A 338 1.32 6.04 -21.24
CA ILE A 338 0.93 6.28 -19.84
C ILE A 338 -0.18 7.33 -19.75
N GLU A 339 -0.01 8.47 -20.41
CA GLU A 339 -1.00 9.56 -20.41
C GLU A 339 -2.33 9.09 -21.00
N ALA A 340 -2.32 8.35 -22.12
CA ALA A 340 -3.54 7.81 -22.73
C ALA A 340 -4.29 6.83 -21.83
N VAL A 341 -3.58 5.93 -21.14
CA VAL A 341 -4.19 4.99 -20.19
C VAL A 341 -4.81 5.73 -19.01
N LEU A 342 -4.13 6.72 -18.45
CA LEU A 342 -4.62 7.48 -17.30
C LEU A 342 -5.80 8.41 -17.66
N ASP A 343 -5.82 8.97 -18.88
CA ASP A 343 -6.91 9.84 -19.35
C ASP A 343 -8.20 9.07 -19.66
N GLN A 344 -8.11 7.78 -19.92
CA GLN A 344 -9.26 6.91 -20.15
C GLN A 344 -9.85 6.31 -18.87
N ALA A 345 -9.17 6.46 -17.73
CA ALA A 345 -9.61 5.89 -16.47
C ALA A 345 -10.65 6.78 -15.77
N ASP A 346 -11.76 6.19 -15.33
CA ASP A 346 -12.73 6.85 -14.45
C ASP A 346 -12.23 6.85 -13.01
N VAL A 347 -11.53 5.77 -12.63
CA VAL A 347 -10.99 5.57 -11.28
C VAL A 347 -9.52 5.21 -11.33
N ILE A 348 -8.70 5.93 -10.60
CA ILE A 348 -7.30 5.57 -10.38
C ILE A 348 -7.15 5.03 -8.96
N CYS A 349 -6.63 3.80 -8.83
CA CYS A 349 -6.38 3.14 -7.56
C CYS A 349 -4.89 3.19 -7.19
N ALA A 350 -4.56 3.57 -5.95
CA ALA A 350 -3.17 3.64 -5.49
C ALA A 350 -3.03 3.39 -3.98
N THR A 351 -1.81 3.08 -3.51
CA THR A 351 -1.52 3.26 -2.08
C THR A 351 -1.41 4.75 -1.77
N THR A 352 -1.66 5.15 -0.52
CA THR A 352 -1.56 6.57 -0.10
C THR A 352 -0.20 7.19 -0.39
N THR A 353 0.85 6.39 -0.58
CA THR A 353 2.22 6.83 -0.87
C THR A 353 2.69 6.45 -2.27
N PHE A 354 1.85 6.68 -3.26
CA PHE A 354 2.13 6.40 -4.68
C PHE A 354 3.21 7.30 -5.29
N ASN A 355 3.62 7.01 -6.54
CA ASN A 355 4.53 7.86 -7.28
C ASN A 355 3.77 9.04 -7.91
N GLU A 356 3.92 10.22 -7.34
CA GLU A 356 3.24 11.46 -7.75
C GLU A 356 3.58 11.88 -9.19
N ASP A 357 4.80 11.57 -9.66
CA ASP A 357 5.25 11.93 -11.02
C ASP A 357 4.41 11.25 -12.12
N LEU A 358 3.70 10.15 -11.79
CA LEU A 358 2.80 9.47 -12.72
C LEU A 358 1.48 10.22 -12.92
N ILE A 359 1.02 10.94 -11.90
CA ILE A 359 -0.22 11.74 -11.97
C ILE A 359 0.01 13.05 -12.74
N GLY A 360 1.22 13.64 -12.61
CA GLY A 360 1.53 14.92 -13.20
C GLY A 360 0.65 16.05 -12.63
N ASP A 361 0.03 16.82 -13.51
CA ASP A 361 -0.83 17.95 -13.14
C ASP A 361 -2.33 17.59 -13.06
N ARG A 362 -2.68 16.28 -13.15
CA ARG A 362 -4.08 15.83 -13.08
C ARG A 362 -4.69 16.15 -11.73
N GLN A 363 -5.95 16.54 -11.77
CA GLN A 363 -6.79 16.74 -10.60
C GLN A 363 -7.98 15.80 -10.68
N PHE A 364 -8.44 15.33 -9.53
CA PHE A 364 -9.61 14.46 -9.38
C PHE A 364 -10.68 15.19 -8.58
N ASP A 365 -11.93 14.89 -8.88
CA ASP A 365 -13.04 15.48 -8.13
C ASP A 365 -13.09 14.94 -6.71
N ILE A 366 -12.82 13.64 -6.54
CA ILE A 366 -12.91 12.96 -5.25
C ILE A 366 -11.64 12.15 -4.96
N ALA A 367 -11.09 12.30 -3.75
CA ALA A 367 -10.22 11.29 -3.13
C ALA A 367 -11.05 10.40 -2.20
N VAL A 368 -11.02 9.10 -2.40
CA VAL A 368 -11.57 8.12 -1.46
C VAL A 368 -10.41 7.39 -0.79
N ILE A 369 -10.31 7.45 0.53
CA ILE A 369 -9.25 6.77 1.29
C ILE A 369 -9.89 5.68 2.16
N ASP A 370 -9.79 4.44 1.72
CA ASP A 370 -10.22 3.27 2.51
C ASP A 370 -9.17 2.91 3.55
N GLU A 371 -9.59 2.35 4.69
CA GLU A 371 -8.74 2.07 5.85
C GLU A 371 -7.96 3.31 6.33
N ALA A 372 -8.59 4.50 6.27
CA ALA A 372 -7.95 5.77 6.59
C ALA A 372 -7.42 5.85 8.04
N CYS A 373 -8.01 5.08 8.95
CA CYS A 373 -7.57 4.94 10.34
C CYS A 373 -6.21 4.26 10.50
N GLN A 374 -5.77 3.46 9.51
CA GLN A 374 -4.46 2.79 9.52
C GLN A 374 -3.35 3.62 8.87
N SER A 375 -3.67 4.78 8.32
CA SER A 375 -2.71 5.69 7.69
C SER A 375 -2.33 6.82 8.63
N THR A 376 -1.03 7.12 8.74
CA THR A 376 -0.60 8.34 9.40
C THR A 376 -1.10 9.56 8.63
N GLU A 377 -1.38 10.66 9.31
CA GLU A 377 -1.90 11.88 8.69
C GLU A 377 -1.05 12.37 7.51
N PRO A 378 0.31 12.41 7.59
CA PRO A 378 1.16 12.74 6.44
C PRO A 378 0.94 11.86 5.20
N GLY A 379 0.58 10.60 5.39
CA GLY A 379 0.23 9.69 4.29
C GLY A 379 -1.04 10.10 3.56
N CYS A 380 -2.05 10.57 4.29
CA CYS A 380 -3.30 11.04 3.70
C CYS A 380 -3.12 12.35 2.91
N TRP A 381 -2.21 13.23 3.34
CA TRP A 381 -1.93 14.47 2.61
C TRP A 381 -1.34 14.27 1.21
N VAL A 382 -0.73 13.11 0.91
CA VAL A 382 -0.17 12.84 -0.42
C VAL A 382 -1.26 12.83 -1.50
N PRO A 383 -2.32 11.98 -1.44
CA PRO A 383 -3.39 11.99 -2.44
C PRO A 383 -4.24 13.27 -2.42
N LEU A 384 -4.45 13.90 -1.26
CA LEU A 384 -5.29 15.10 -1.13
C LEU A 384 -4.80 16.29 -1.93
N ARG A 385 -3.52 16.32 -2.31
CA ARG A 385 -2.96 17.37 -3.17
C ARG A 385 -3.51 17.37 -4.59
N PHE A 386 -4.08 16.25 -5.02
CA PHE A 386 -4.58 16.03 -6.36
C PHE A 386 -6.10 15.99 -6.44
N CYS A 387 -6.81 16.33 -5.35
CA CYS A 387 -8.27 16.14 -5.30
C CYS A 387 -8.99 17.39 -4.79
N HIS A 388 -10.26 17.51 -5.20
CA HIS A 388 -11.12 18.61 -4.79
C HIS A 388 -11.78 18.37 -3.44
N ARG A 389 -12.26 17.15 -3.17
CA ARG A 389 -12.91 16.73 -1.93
C ARG A 389 -12.41 15.37 -1.48
N VAL A 390 -12.61 15.02 -0.22
CA VAL A 390 -12.13 13.76 0.35
C VAL A 390 -13.23 13.01 1.07
N ILE A 391 -13.31 11.70 0.81
CA ILE A 391 -14.11 10.77 1.58
C ILE A 391 -13.15 9.84 2.32
N LEU A 392 -13.16 9.89 3.64
CA LEU A 392 -12.40 8.98 4.49
C LEU A 392 -13.30 7.83 4.91
N ALA A 393 -12.81 6.61 4.77
CA ALA A 393 -13.52 5.43 5.21
C ALA A 393 -12.61 4.56 6.07
N GLY A 394 -13.15 4.02 7.15
CA GLY A 394 -12.36 3.25 8.11
C GLY A 394 -13.12 3.01 9.40
N ASP A 395 -12.35 2.63 10.41
CA ASP A 395 -12.86 2.45 11.76
C ASP A 395 -11.76 2.82 12.77
N HIS A 396 -11.92 3.96 13.40
CA HIS A 396 -10.95 4.52 14.35
C HIS A 396 -10.93 3.79 15.70
N MET A 397 -11.92 2.92 15.95
CA MET A 397 -11.92 2.03 17.12
C MET A 397 -11.12 0.74 16.89
N GLN A 398 -10.62 0.51 15.66
CA GLN A 398 -9.69 -0.56 15.34
C GLN A 398 -8.24 -0.10 15.48
N LEU A 399 -7.30 -0.87 14.89
CA LEU A 399 -5.87 -0.59 15.03
C LEU A 399 -5.48 0.76 14.43
N PRO A 400 -4.76 1.60 15.17
CA PRO A 400 -4.23 2.87 14.69
C PRO A 400 -3.07 2.66 13.71
N PRO A 401 -2.53 3.75 13.12
CA PRO A 401 -1.33 3.69 12.31
C PRO A 401 -0.15 3.06 13.06
N THR A 402 0.61 2.21 12.37
CA THR A 402 1.83 1.64 12.96
C THR A 402 2.94 2.68 13.00
N VAL A 403 3.39 3.05 14.20
CA VAL A 403 4.47 4.00 14.46
C VAL A 403 5.59 3.31 15.24
N LEU A 404 6.84 3.40 14.77
CA LEU A 404 8.00 2.77 15.40
C LEU A 404 8.59 3.64 16.52
N SER A 405 8.54 4.97 16.34
CA SER A 405 9.01 5.93 17.33
C SER A 405 7.97 6.10 18.43
N LYS A 406 8.25 5.53 19.60
CA LYS A 406 7.36 5.69 20.76
C LYS A 406 7.18 7.17 21.13
N GLU A 407 8.26 7.95 21.04
CA GLU A 407 8.23 9.40 21.34
C GLU A 407 7.30 10.15 20.37
N ALA A 408 7.35 9.86 19.06
CA ALA A 408 6.45 10.46 18.10
C ALA A 408 4.99 10.01 18.32
N ALA A 409 4.76 8.73 18.64
CA ALA A 409 3.44 8.21 18.96
C ALA A 409 2.82 8.91 20.18
N ASP A 410 3.59 9.05 21.27
CA ASP A 410 3.16 9.70 22.52
C ASP A 410 2.87 11.21 22.31
N GLN A 411 3.48 11.85 21.30
CA GLN A 411 3.23 13.24 20.92
C GLN A 411 2.03 13.44 19.97
N GLY A 412 1.39 12.33 19.50
CA GLY A 412 0.18 12.39 18.67
C GLY A 412 0.35 11.85 17.24
N PHE A 413 1.54 11.36 16.84
CA PHE A 413 1.74 10.84 15.48
C PHE A 413 0.95 9.55 15.18
N ALA A 414 0.52 8.82 16.21
CA ALA A 414 -0.31 7.63 16.09
C ALA A 414 -1.80 7.95 15.84
N MET A 415 -2.23 9.22 16.05
CA MET A 415 -3.59 9.65 15.73
C MET A 415 -3.75 9.74 14.21
N SER A 416 -4.74 9.06 13.66
CA SER A 416 -5.03 9.13 12.22
C SER A 416 -5.73 10.44 11.85
N MET A 417 -5.65 10.81 10.55
CA MET A 417 -6.44 11.96 10.04
C MET A 417 -7.95 11.74 10.30
N MET A 418 -8.44 10.53 10.05
CA MET A 418 -9.86 10.20 10.25
C MET A 418 -10.30 10.42 11.70
N GLU A 419 -9.55 9.90 12.67
CA GLU A 419 -9.82 10.04 14.09
C GLU A 419 -9.87 11.54 14.50
N ARG A 420 -8.86 12.32 14.10
CA ARG A 420 -8.81 13.75 14.38
C ARG A 420 -9.97 14.52 13.74
N GLN A 421 -10.43 14.13 12.55
CA GLN A 421 -11.58 14.78 11.93
C GLN A 421 -12.90 14.43 12.65
N ILE A 422 -13.04 13.19 13.14
CA ILE A 422 -14.21 12.79 13.96
C ILE A 422 -14.24 13.57 15.27
N GLU A 423 -13.09 13.72 15.95
CA GLU A 423 -13.02 14.55 17.17
C GLU A 423 -13.37 16.03 16.89
N LEU A 424 -13.00 16.54 15.72
CA LEU A 424 -13.19 17.95 15.37
C LEU A 424 -14.63 18.27 14.95
N TRP A 425 -15.25 17.40 14.15
CA TRP A 425 -16.52 17.69 13.47
C TRP A 425 -17.67 16.74 13.84
N GLY A 426 -17.36 15.57 14.42
CA GLY A 426 -18.35 14.56 14.84
C GLY A 426 -19.33 14.17 13.72
N ASP A 427 -20.61 14.10 14.07
CA ASP A 427 -21.71 13.71 13.18
C ASP A 427 -21.94 14.67 12.01
N LYS A 428 -21.37 15.88 12.07
CA LYS A 428 -21.49 16.85 10.99
C LYS A 428 -20.90 16.31 9.68
N ILE A 429 -19.83 15.50 9.78
CA ILE A 429 -19.14 14.94 8.62
C ILE A 429 -19.14 13.41 8.59
N THR A 430 -19.74 12.74 9.59
CA THR A 430 -19.63 11.28 9.76
C THR A 430 -20.99 10.61 9.62
N ARG A 431 -21.01 9.47 8.91
CA ARG A 431 -22.12 8.49 8.95
C ARG A 431 -21.56 7.13 9.33
N ARG A 432 -22.14 6.54 10.38
CA ARG A 432 -21.78 5.20 10.85
C ARG A 432 -22.67 4.16 10.23
N LEU A 433 -22.07 3.03 9.86
CA LEU A 433 -22.76 1.82 9.45
C LEU A 433 -23.03 0.99 10.72
N ASP A 434 -24.25 0.61 10.95
CA ASP A 434 -24.71 0.01 12.22
C ASP A 434 -25.07 -1.47 12.10
N VAL A 435 -25.23 -2.03 10.89
CA VAL A 435 -25.56 -3.45 10.68
C VAL A 435 -24.32 -4.21 10.16
N GLN A 436 -23.91 -5.26 10.87
CA GLN A 436 -22.81 -6.12 10.44
C GLN A 436 -23.31 -7.48 9.93
N TYR A 437 -22.57 -8.04 8.95
CA TYR A 437 -22.86 -9.27 8.18
C TYR A 437 -21.76 -10.32 8.31
N ARG A 438 -20.97 -10.30 9.36
CA ARG A 438 -19.78 -11.14 9.49
C ARG A 438 -19.88 -12.19 10.56
N MET A 439 -20.36 -11.82 11.74
CA MET A 439 -20.20 -12.62 12.95
C MET A 439 -21.51 -12.80 13.70
N ASN A 440 -21.62 -13.90 14.43
CA ASN A 440 -22.70 -14.16 15.37
C ASN A 440 -22.79 -13.02 16.40
N ARG A 441 -24.01 -12.75 16.87
CA ARG A 441 -24.31 -11.72 17.86
C ARG A 441 -23.48 -11.85 19.13
N ALA A 442 -23.28 -13.06 19.66
CA ALA A 442 -22.52 -13.28 20.88
C ALA A 442 -21.03 -12.88 20.75
N ILE A 443 -20.47 -12.91 19.53
CA ILE A 443 -19.11 -12.39 19.26
C ILE A 443 -19.14 -10.87 19.15
N MET A 444 -20.16 -10.32 18.51
CA MET A 444 -20.30 -8.90 18.25
C MET A 444 -20.61 -8.08 19.51
N ASP A 445 -21.48 -8.60 20.42
CA ASP A 445 -22.05 -7.85 21.55
C ASP A 445 -20.95 -7.18 22.40
N PHE A 446 -19.85 -7.89 22.68
CA PHE A 446 -18.74 -7.30 23.43
C PHE A 446 -18.18 -6.04 22.73
N SER A 447 -17.94 -6.12 21.44
CA SER A 447 -17.41 -4.99 20.68
C SER A 447 -18.44 -3.87 20.56
N SER A 448 -19.72 -4.22 20.37
CA SER A 448 -20.83 -3.27 20.30
C SER A 448 -20.92 -2.42 21.57
N GLU A 449 -20.92 -3.06 22.74
CA GLU A 449 -21.03 -2.39 24.04
C GLU A 449 -19.79 -1.56 24.38
N GLN A 450 -18.58 -2.06 24.06
CA GLN A 450 -17.34 -1.42 24.48
C GLN A 450 -16.89 -0.28 23.58
N PHE A 451 -17.21 -0.32 22.27
CA PHE A 451 -16.63 0.58 21.28
C PHE A 451 -17.66 1.31 20.39
N TYR A 452 -18.92 0.83 20.37
CA TYR A 452 -19.92 1.36 19.43
C TYR A 452 -21.25 1.72 20.12
N ASP A 453 -21.19 2.05 21.40
CA ASP A 453 -22.33 2.54 22.23
C ASP A 453 -23.53 1.57 22.27
N GLY A 454 -23.29 0.28 22.00
CA GLY A 454 -24.35 -0.74 21.90
C GLY A 454 -25.21 -0.65 20.64
N GLU A 455 -24.85 0.17 19.67
CA GLU A 455 -25.65 0.43 18.47
C GLU A 455 -25.28 -0.45 17.28
N LEU A 456 -24.21 -1.25 17.36
CA LEU A 456 -23.88 -2.22 16.32
C LEU A 456 -24.81 -3.44 16.43
N VAL A 457 -25.46 -3.78 15.32
CA VAL A 457 -26.47 -4.86 15.25
C VAL A 457 -26.02 -5.95 14.28
N ALA A 458 -26.24 -7.21 14.63
CA ALA A 458 -25.99 -8.33 13.72
C ALA A 458 -27.20 -8.54 12.81
N ASP A 459 -26.96 -8.63 11.49
CA ASP A 459 -27.97 -8.98 10.50
C ASP A 459 -28.55 -10.36 10.78
N ASP A 460 -29.82 -10.55 10.40
CA ASP A 460 -30.54 -11.80 10.57
C ASP A 460 -29.85 -13.01 9.95
N SER A 461 -29.09 -12.81 8.86
CA SER A 461 -28.34 -13.86 8.17
C SER A 461 -27.17 -14.42 8.95
N VAL A 462 -26.66 -13.71 9.99
CA VAL A 462 -25.47 -14.11 10.75
C VAL A 462 -25.66 -14.13 12.26
N LYS A 463 -26.71 -13.49 12.77
CA LYS A 463 -26.87 -13.25 14.21
C LYS A 463 -26.88 -14.52 15.07
N GLU A 464 -27.30 -15.65 14.52
CA GLU A 464 -27.46 -16.92 15.21
C GLU A 464 -26.64 -18.07 14.59
N HIS A 465 -25.90 -17.82 13.50
CA HIS A 465 -25.18 -18.88 12.82
C HIS A 465 -24.09 -19.52 13.73
N THR A 466 -23.92 -20.82 13.57
CA THR A 466 -22.98 -21.64 14.34
C THR A 466 -21.98 -22.32 13.41
N LEU A 467 -20.90 -22.86 13.97
CA LEU A 467 -19.94 -23.65 13.20
C LEU A 467 -20.58 -24.93 12.64
N ALA A 468 -21.56 -25.51 13.38
CA ALA A 468 -22.31 -26.70 12.98
C ALA A 468 -23.12 -26.54 11.69
N GLU A 469 -23.44 -25.32 11.28
CA GLU A 469 -24.18 -25.03 10.02
C GLU A 469 -23.31 -25.06 8.76
N LEU A 470 -22.00 -25.15 8.93
CA LEU A 470 -21.09 -25.24 7.78
C LEU A 470 -21.07 -26.65 7.20
N ASP A 471 -21.00 -26.73 5.87
CA ASP A 471 -20.82 -28.01 5.17
C ASP A 471 -19.60 -28.77 5.70
N ASP A 472 -19.73 -30.10 5.84
CA ASP A 472 -18.67 -31.00 6.31
C ASP A 472 -18.23 -30.77 7.77
N VAL A 473 -18.96 -30.03 8.57
CA VAL A 473 -18.75 -29.87 10.02
C VAL A 473 -19.68 -30.80 10.79
N GLN A 474 -19.17 -31.45 11.84
CA GLN A 474 -19.97 -32.28 12.73
C GLN A 474 -20.84 -31.40 13.61
N ASP A 475 -22.11 -31.78 13.76
CA ASP A 475 -23.02 -31.16 14.72
C ASP A 475 -22.83 -31.78 16.11
N ASP A 476 -22.01 -31.14 16.92
CA ASP A 476 -21.73 -31.55 18.29
C ASP A 476 -21.77 -30.36 19.28
N TYR A 477 -21.57 -30.65 20.55
CA TYR A 477 -21.60 -29.63 21.60
C TYR A 477 -20.58 -28.51 21.33
N PHE A 478 -19.41 -28.83 20.79
CA PHE A 478 -18.34 -27.87 20.58
C PHE A 478 -18.61 -26.94 19.38
N THR A 479 -19.15 -27.51 18.30
CA THR A 479 -19.48 -26.75 17.06
C THR A 479 -20.74 -25.91 17.18
N GLN A 480 -21.61 -26.22 18.17
CA GLN A 480 -22.76 -25.40 18.55
C GLN A 480 -22.38 -24.21 19.45
N GLN A 481 -21.21 -24.27 20.13
CA GLN A 481 -20.78 -23.17 20.98
C GLN A 481 -20.21 -22.02 20.11
N ILE A 482 -20.71 -20.80 20.32
CA ILE A 482 -20.22 -19.62 19.59
C ILE A 482 -18.85 -19.16 20.08
N VAL A 483 -18.63 -19.19 21.40
CA VAL A 483 -17.38 -18.83 22.05
C VAL A 483 -17.02 -19.88 23.07
N SER A 484 -15.84 -20.48 22.95
CA SER A 484 -15.29 -21.43 23.90
C SER A 484 -13.97 -20.89 24.45
N PHE A 485 -13.87 -20.82 25.76
CA PHE A 485 -12.62 -20.47 26.43
C PHE A 485 -11.94 -21.74 26.95
N ILE A 486 -10.73 -21.98 26.46
CA ILE A 486 -9.93 -23.15 26.89
C ILE A 486 -8.72 -22.60 27.64
N ASP A 487 -8.68 -22.88 28.96
CA ASP A 487 -7.58 -22.44 29.81
C ASP A 487 -6.47 -23.49 29.81
N SER A 488 -5.30 -23.13 29.30
CA SER A 488 -4.09 -23.94 29.32
C SER A 488 -3.25 -23.76 30.59
N ALA A 489 -3.70 -22.93 31.55
CA ALA A 489 -3.00 -22.72 32.81
C ALA A 489 -2.84 -24.03 33.57
N GLY A 490 -1.64 -24.33 34.04
CA GLY A 490 -1.32 -25.59 34.75
C GLY A 490 -1.00 -26.79 33.83
N ALA A 491 -1.11 -26.67 32.52
CA ALA A 491 -0.71 -27.71 31.57
C ALA A 491 0.81 -27.79 31.35
N SER A 492 1.58 -26.85 31.91
CA SER A 492 3.03 -26.73 31.71
C SER A 492 3.41 -26.56 30.24
N TRP A 493 2.58 -25.82 29.52
CA TRP A 493 2.81 -25.50 28.09
C TRP A 493 3.48 -24.13 27.97
N ASP A 494 4.82 -24.15 27.97
CA ASP A 494 5.61 -22.92 27.94
C ASP A 494 5.80 -22.41 26.50
N GLU A 495 5.84 -21.09 26.37
CA GLU A 495 6.20 -20.45 25.12
C GLU A 495 7.68 -20.67 24.79
N GLU A 496 7.98 -21.05 23.57
CA GLU A 496 9.32 -21.19 23.03
C GLU A 496 9.67 -20.00 22.11
N LEU A 497 10.93 -19.57 22.13
CA LEU A 497 11.45 -18.67 21.12
C LEU A 497 11.75 -19.47 19.85
N GLU A 498 11.34 -18.96 18.69
CA GLU A 498 11.75 -19.54 17.42
C GLU A 498 13.28 -19.49 17.29
N PRO A 499 13.92 -20.59 16.82
CA PRO A 499 15.39 -20.68 16.74
C PRO A 499 16.03 -19.58 15.91
N GLU A 500 15.29 -19.03 14.94
CA GLU A 500 15.77 -18.05 13.96
C GLU A 500 15.10 -16.67 14.10
N GLY A 501 14.26 -16.46 15.10
CA GLY A 501 13.45 -15.26 15.26
C GLY A 501 13.37 -14.71 16.70
N LEU A 502 12.67 -13.59 16.83
CA LEU A 502 12.23 -13.05 18.12
C LEU A 502 10.76 -13.42 18.39
N SER A 503 10.16 -14.20 17.51
CA SER A 503 8.77 -14.66 17.65
C SER A 503 8.70 -15.76 18.68
N LYS A 504 7.67 -15.72 19.49
CA LYS A 504 7.32 -16.78 20.43
C LYS A 504 6.31 -17.72 19.78
N ARG A 505 6.37 -18.98 20.10
CA ARG A 505 5.43 -20.02 19.68
C ARG A 505 5.10 -20.92 20.85
N ASN A 506 3.92 -21.49 20.83
CA ASN A 506 3.50 -22.55 21.75
C ASN A 506 3.08 -23.79 20.95
N PRO A 507 3.99 -24.78 20.75
CA PRO A 507 3.68 -25.96 19.95
C PRO A 507 2.56 -26.83 20.54
N GLN A 508 2.36 -26.79 21.85
CA GLN A 508 1.33 -27.57 22.53
C GLN A 508 -0.06 -26.97 22.28
N GLU A 509 -0.20 -25.67 22.43
CA GLU A 509 -1.44 -24.96 22.08
C GLU A 509 -1.79 -25.11 20.59
N ALA A 510 -0.78 -25.04 19.71
CA ALA A 510 -0.98 -25.27 18.27
C ALA A 510 -1.52 -26.69 17.98
N ARG A 511 -1.01 -27.73 18.70
CA ARG A 511 -1.54 -29.09 18.57
C ARG A 511 -2.96 -29.23 19.09
N LEU A 512 -3.30 -28.54 20.19
CA LEU A 512 -4.67 -28.52 20.69
C LEU A 512 -5.62 -27.93 19.65
N VAL A 513 -5.28 -26.78 19.08
CA VAL A 513 -6.09 -26.14 18.02
C VAL A 513 -6.29 -27.09 16.85
N LEU A 514 -5.20 -27.74 16.38
CA LEU A 514 -5.28 -28.72 15.29
C LEU A 514 -6.21 -29.89 15.65
N HIS A 515 -6.08 -30.46 16.85
CA HIS A 515 -6.92 -31.54 17.32
C HIS A 515 -8.41 -31.15 17.38
N LEU A 516 -8.73 -29.95 17.84
CA LEU A 516 -10.11 -29.45 17.87
C LEU A 516 -10.69 -29.28 16.45
N ILE A 517 -9.88 -28.77 15.51
CA ILE A 517 -10.29 -28.66 14.10
C ILE A 517 -10.53 -30.06 13.52
N GLU A 518 -9.63 -31.03 13.74
CA GLU A 518 -9.78 -32.41 13.27
C GLU A 518 -11.03 -33.11 13.83
N GLN A 519 -11.39 -32.83 15.07
CA GLN A 519 -12.63 -33.32 15.67
C GLN A 519 -13.88 -32.69 15.10
N SER A 520 -13.81 -31.43 14.69
CA SER A 520 -14.96 -30.65 14.18
C SER A 520 -15.31 -30.99 12.72
N VAL A 521 -14.46 -31.66 11.96
CA VAL A 521 -14.72 -31.98 10.54
C VAL A 521 -15.10 -33.43 10.33
N SER A 522 -16.10 -33.66 9.48
CA SER A 522 -16.63 -34.98 9.15
C SER A 522 -15.73 -35.84 8.25
N TYR A 523 -14.68 -35.25 7.66
CA TYR A 523 -13.78 -35.91 6.70
C TYR A 523 -12.35 -36.04 7.21
N THR A 524 -11.79 -37.25 7.08
CA THR A 524 -10.42 -37.60 7.47
C THR A 524 -9.31 -37.09 6.55
N HIS A 525 -9.62 -36.27 5.55
CA HIS A 525 -8.67 -35.68 4.60
C HIS A 525 -8.79 -34.15 4.53
N LEU A 526 -8.46 -33.47 5.61
CA LEU A 526 -8.04 -32.08 5.53
C LEU A 526 -6.63 -32.05 4.91
N THR A 527 -6.57 -31.86 3.59
CA THR A 527 -5.41 -31.21 3.01
C THR A 527 -5.52 -29.74 3.38
N LEU A 528 -5.07 -29.38 4.58
CA LEU A 528 -4.81 -27.98 4.89
C LEU A 528 -3.95 -27.43 3.75
N PRO A 529 -4.37 -26.38 3.05
CA PRO A 529 -3.46 -25.68 2.15
C PRO A 529 -2.24 -25.36 3.01
N THR A 530 -1.07 -25.79 2.57
CA THR A 530 0.19 -25.51 3.26
C THR A 530 0.22 -24.01 3.42
N ILE A 531 -0.10 -23.53 4.62
CA ILE A 531 0.02 -22.12 4.97
C ILE A 531 1.54 -21.92 5.00
N TYR A 532 2.08 -21.54 3.85
CA TYR A 532 3.40 -20.97 3.82
C TYR A 532 3.30 -19.73 4.72
N SER A 533 3.98 -19.79 5.84
CA SER A 533 4.12 -18.69 6.80
C SER A 533 4.33 -17.39 6.03
N VAL A 534 3.39 -16.50 6.20
CA VAL A 534 3.42 -15.13 5.66
C VAL A 534 4.55 -14.33 6.31
#